data_4b05889d496e8eb9388a5b2512609258
#
_entry.id   4b05889d496e8eb9388a5b2512609258
#
_cell.length_a   1.000
_cell.length_b   1.000
_cell.length_c   1.000
_cell.angle_alpha   90.00
_cell.angle_beta   90.00
_cell.angle_gamma   90.00
#
_symmetry.space_group_name_H-M   'P 1'
#
loop_
_entity.id
_entity.type
_entity.pdbx_description
1 polymer ?
#
loop_
_entity_poly.entity_id
_entity_poly.type
_entity_poly.pdbx_seq_one_letter_code
_entity_poly.pdbx_strand_id
1 'polypeptide(L)'
;MDKENYIAKYSLEEVSWDGSLRSANYLSSSSGSTGSPFFWPRSARQDVIVGHMLQPLFERMFDTKKTTTFFCDSFALGTWIAGLLYYNATKWIADQGNAILVASPGIDKEETIREIRRFSSSFDQVILAGYPPFIKDVISFGKEAGVKWEDMNIRLLLGGESISEPWRKNLLSLLGGPQSLARIISVYGMAETGFIAHETPLSIALKQELSASSADIFPQQEKIAGFYQYYPATRYFEVVEEDSLLLTADAGIPLIRYYTRDSGGIADYAAVMRQKKTLAGLPAAEVGNWQMPFLYLYGRKDLSVSFYALKMYVGNVKSALEQSPFYSQLSGLFTMRVEQTANFDQRLEFTIELSRGQEPSEHMTHIVAEFLHHKLQETSSEYTKLCTAIGERATPHVTLVPYGTITTVPGKKHKWVAAST
;
A
#
# COMPACT_ATOMS: atom_id res chain seq x y z
N MET A 1 0.06 -17.32 -16.57
CA MET A 1 0.88 -16.43 -17.41
C MET A 1 1.49 -15.31 -16.59
N ASP A 2 2.58 -14.74 -16.98
CA ASP A 2 3.14 -13.54 -16.36
C ASP A 2 3.69 -12.59 -17.44
N LYS A 3 4.23 -11.48 -16.97
CA LYS A 3 4.73 -10.40 -17.82
C LYS A 3 5.89 -10.86 -18.71
N GLU A 4 6.86 -11.58 -18.16
CA GLU A 4 8.09 -11.95 -18.85
C GLU A 4 7.93 -13.23 -19.68
N ASN A 5 7.19 -14.21 -19.13
CA ASN A 5 7.03 -15.51 -19.77
C ASN A 5 5.95 -15.53 -20.86
N TYR A 6 5.05 -14.57 -20.88
CA TYR A 6 3.97 -14.52 -21.85
C TYR A 6 3.82 -13.14 -22.49
N ILE A 7 3.42 -12.11 -21.74
CA ILE A 7 2.99 -10.84 -22.32
C ILE A 7 4.09 -10.15 -23.12
N ALA A 8 5.33 -10.15 -22.61
CA ALA A 8 6.48 -9.52 -23.28
C ALA A 8 6.98 -10.27 -24.52
N LYS A 9 6.43 -11.46 -24.82
CA LYS A 9 6.83 -12.25 -26.00
C LYS A 9 6.05 -11.91 -27.27
N TYR A 10 4.98 -11.15 -27.13
CA TYR A 10 4.09 -10.77 -28.20
C TYR A 10 4.06 -9.27 -28.37
N SER A 11 3.63 -8.78 -29.52
CA SER A 11 3.36 -7.36 -29.70
C SER A 11 2.19 -6.91 -28.82
N LEU A 12 2.12 -5.63 -28.53
CA LEU A 12 1.06 -5.09 -27.70
C LEU A 12 -0.33 -5.26 -28.33
N GLU A 13 -0.40 -5.22 -29.67
CA GLU A 13 -1.60 -5.51 -30.44
C GLU A 13 -2.07 -6.94 -30.24
N GLU A 14 -1.17 -7.93 -30.38
CA GLU A 14 -1.52 -9.35 -30.29
C GLU A 14 -2.07 -9.75 -28.92
N VAL A 15 -1.62 -9.11 -27.84
CA VAL A 15 -2.11 -9.38 -26.49
C VAL A 15 -3.31 -8.53 -26.09
N SER A 16 -3.65 -7.52 -26.87
CA SER A 16 -4.80 -6.64 -26.64
C SER A 16 -6.11 -7.27 -27.08
N TRP A 17 -7.24 -6.73 -26.59
CA TRP A 17 -8.56 -7.12 -27.04
C TRP A 17 -8.71 -6.95 -28.55
N ASP A 18 -9.28 -7.95 -29.22
CA ASP A 18 -9.49 -7.98 -30.68
C ASP A 18 -8.21 -7.85 -31.51
N GLY A 19 -7.04 -8.13 -30.94
CA GLY A 19 -5.76 -7.99 -31.62
C GLY A 19 -5.46 -6.57 -32.10
N SER A 20 -5.95 -5.54 -31.37
CA SER A 20 -5.89 -4.15 -31.82
C SER A 20 -5.78 -3.17 -30.67
N LEU A 21 -5.07 -2.06 -30.89
CA LEU A 21 -5.04 -0.92 -29.96
C LEU A 21 -6.16 0.11 -30.22
N ARG A 22 -6.99 -0.09 -31.25
CA ARG A 22 -8.01 0.89 -31.66
C ARG A 22 -9.13 1.09 -30.62
N SER A 23 -9.37 0.10 -29.76
CA SER A 23 -10.34 0.19 -28.66
C SER A 23 -9.75 0.86 -27.39
N ALA A 24 -8.45 1.09 -27.35
CA ALA A 24 -7.80 1.78 -26.24
C ALA A 24 -7.95 3.30 -26.39
N ASN A 25 -8.14 3.99 -25.27
CA ASN A 25 -8.25 5.45 -25.22
C ASN A 25 -6.96 6.10 -24.68
N TYR A 26 -6.22 5.40 -23.84
CA TYR A 26 -4.93 5.85 -23.32
C TYR A 26 -4.03 4.67 -22.95
N LEU A 27 -2.76 4.97 -22.70
CA LEU A 27 -1.76 4.00 -22.27
C LEU A 27 -1.33 4.31 -20.83
N SER A 28 -1.18 3.26 -20.03
CA SER A 28 -0.49 3.34 -18.76
C SER A 28 0.79 2.53 -18.79
N SER A 29 1.77 2.86 -17.95
CA SER A 29 3.05 2.16 -17.87
C SER A 29 3.28 1.58 -16.47
N SER A 30 4.00 0.48 -16.42
CA SER A 30 4.54 -0.06 -15.17
C SER A 30 5.79 0.72 -14.75
N SER A 31 6.16 0.64 -13.48
CA SER A 31 7.33 1.34 -12.93
C SER A 31 8.68 0.91 -13.52
N GLY A 32 8.72 -0.17 -14.31
CA GLY A 32 9.96 -0.67 -14.88
C GLY A 32 11.00 -1.11 -13.83
N SER A 33 10.57 -1.47 -12.62
CA SER A 33 11.45 -1.87 -11.50
C SER A 33 12.37 -3.06 -11.84
N THR A 34 11.98 -3.86 -12.83
CA THR A 34 12.73 -5.05 -13.31
C THR A 34 13.41 -4.82 -14.66
N GLY A 35 13.44 -3.58 -15.20
CA GLY A 35 13.99 -3.28 -16.51
C GLY A 35 13.21 -2.20 -17.24
N SER A 36 12.88 -2.42 -18.52
CA SER A 36 12.08 -1.48 -19.31
C SER A 36 10.62 -1.43 -18.84
N PRO A 37 9.99 -0.24 -18.82
CA PRO A 37 8.57 -0.11 -18.56
C PRO A 37 7.73 -0.93 -19.56
N PHE A 38 6.69 -1.56 -19.08
CA PHE A 38 5.69 -2.22 -19.92
C PHE A 38 4.47 -1.32 -20.05
N PHE A 39 3.88 -1.29 -21.24
CA PHE A 39 2.70 -0.47 -21.53
C PHE A 39 1.42 -1.30 -21.46
N TRP A 40 0.38 -0.70 -20.91
CA TRP A 40 -0.93 -1.30 -20.72
C TRP A 40 -1.98 -0.42 -21.40
N PRO A 41 -2.61 -0.87 -22.48
CA PRO A 41 -3.70 -0.14 -23.12
C PRO A 41 -4.89 -0.07 -22.16
N ARG A 42 -5.62 1.05 -22.21
CA ARG A 42 -6.78 1.29 -21.35
C ARG A 42 -7.94 1.82 -22.18
N SER A 43 -9.14 1.46 -21.76
CA SER A 43 -10.36 1.92 -22.41
C SER A 43 -11.32 2.56 -21.40
N ALA A 44 -12.22 3.41 -21.88
CA ALA A 44 -13.29 4.01 -21.07
C ALA A 44 -14.17 2.95 -20.38
N ARG A 45 -14.35 1.77 -21.00
CA ARG A 45 -15.06 0.66 -20.37
C ARG A 45 -14.42 0.23 -19.05
N GLN A 46 -13.09 0.18 -19.00
CA GLN A 46 -12.36 -0.20 -17.79
C GLN A 46 -12.46 0.87 -16.71
N ASP A 47 -12.44 2.14 -17.09
CA ASP A 47 -12.66 3.25 -16.15
C ASP A 47 -14.06 3.17 -15.52
N VAL A 48 -15.08 2.82 -16.30
CA VAL A 48 -16.45 2.59 -15.82
C VAL A 48 -16.51 1.40 -14.86
N ILE A 49 -15.85 0.28 -15.19
CA ILE A 49 -15.78 -0.89 -14.29
C ILE A 49 -15.14 -0.50 -12.96
N VAL A 50 -14.04 0.24 -12.99
CA VAL A 50 -13.37 0.72 -11.78
C VAL A 50 -14.25 1.72 -11.03
N GLY A 51 -14.96 2.60 -11.75
CA GLY A 51 -15.96 3.49 -11.17
C GLY A 51 -17.02 2.72 -10.38
N HIS A 52 -17.60 1.68 -10.95
CA HIS A 52 -18.56 0.81 -10.26
C HIS A 52 -17.97 0.09 -9.03
N MET A 53 -16.70 -0.31 -9.08
CA MET A 53 -16.04 -0.92 -7.91
C MET A 53 -15.75 0.09 -6.80
N LEU A 54 -15.40 1.32 -7.15
CA LEU A 54 -15.07 2.39 -6.19
C LEU A 54 -16.32 3.11 -5.66
N GLN A 55 -17.41 3.16 -6.43
CA GLN A 55 -18.62 3.87 -6.01
C GLN A 55 -19.16 3.42 -4.64
N PRO A 56 -19.26 2.11 -4.31
CA PRO A 56 -19.67 1.69 -2.97
C PRO A 56 -18.72 2.16 -1.87
N LEU A 57 -17.42 2.21 -2.15
CA LEU A 57 -16.43 2.77 -1.21
C LEU A 57 -16.74 4.25 -0.94
N PHE A 58 -16.90 5.05 -1.98
CA PHE A 58 -17.16 6.48 -1.87
C PHE A 58 -18.49 6.75 -1.16
N GLU A 59 -19.55 6.08 -1.57
CA GLU A 59 -20.88 6.32 -1.01
C GLU A 59 -21.05 5.81 0.43
N ARG A 60 -20.47 4.66 0.79
CA ARG A 60 -20.66 4.05 2.11
C ARG A 60 -19.59 4.45 3.13
N MET A 61 -18.34 4.63 2.67
CA MET A 61 -17.24 4.95 3.58
C MET A 61 -17.04 6.45 3.74
N PHE A 62 -17.22 7.20 2.64
CA PHE A 62 -17.04 8.64 2.63
C PHE A 62 -18.35 9.43 2.57
N ASP A 63 -19.49 8.73 2.49
CA ASP A 63 -20.85 9.30 2.44
C ASP A 63 -21.03 10.39 1.38
N THR A 64 -20.40 10.21 0.21
CA THR A 64 -20.33 11.23 -0.86
C THR A 64 -21.68 11.55 -1.50
N LYS A 65 -22.72 10.76 -1.27
CA LYS A 65 -24.11 11.08 -1.65
C LYS A 65 -24.71 12.22 -0.81
N LYS A 66 -24.26 12.39 0.43
CA LYS A 66 -24.82 13.38 1.38
C LYS A 66 -23.82 14.47 1.76
N THR A 67 -22.54 14.24 1.50
CA THR A 67 -21.43 15.07 1.95
C THR A 67 -20.74 15.68 0.74
N THR A 68 -20.69 17.00 0.64
CA THR A 68 -19.93 17.67 -0.41
C THR A 68 -18.45 17.41 -0.22
N THR A 69 -17.79 16.97 -1.30
CA THR A 69 -16.45 16.40 -1.22
C THR A 69 -15.50 17.07 -2.18
N PHE A 70 -14.36 17.53 -1.67
CA PHE A 70 -13.20 17.89 -2.48
C PHE A 70 -12.26 16.68 -2.56
N PHE A 71 -12.12 16.09 -3.75
CA PHE A 71 -11.21 14.98 -3.99
C PHE A 71 -9.91 15.51 -4.59
N CYS A 72 -8.83 15.41 -3.84
CA CYS A 72 -7.49 15.84 -4.21
C CYS A 72 -6.65 14.63 -4.60
N ASP A 73 -6.46 14.41 -5.89
CA ASP A 73 -5.72 13.30 -6.47
C ASP A 73 -4.22 13.62 -6.53
N SER A 74 -3.49 13.20 -5.52
CA SER A 74 -2.04 13.35 -5.42
C SER A 74 -1.27 12.06 -5.76
N PHE A 75 -1.84 11.21 -6.62
CA PHE A 75 -1.08 10.16 -7.30
C PHE A 75 -0.28 10.73 -8.46
N ALA A 76 0.80 10.05 -8.85
CA ALA A 76 1.57 10.44 -10.02
C ALA A 76 0.71 10.40 -11.28
N LEU A 77 0.77 11.46 -12.07
CA LEU A 77 0.09 11.62 -13.35
C LEU A 77 0.95 11.15 -14.53
N GLY A 78 0.55 11.46 -15.75
CA GLY A 78 1.21 11.05 -16.99
C GLY A 78 0.82 9.62 -17.37
N THR A 79 1.81 8.75 -17.60
CA THR A 79 1.53 7.34 -17.93
C THR A 79 1.34 6.46 -16.70
N TRP A 80 1.47 6.98 -15.49
CA TRP A 80 1.22 6.25 -14.26
C TRP A 80 -0.27 6.00 -14.07
N ILE A 81 -0.62 4.72 -13.86
CA ILE A 81 -2.04 4.32 -13.87
C ILE A 81 -2.85 4.96 -12.75
N ALA A 82 -2.29 5.11 -11.55
CA ALA A 82 -3.07 5.49 -10.38
C ALA A 82 -3.75 6.86 -10.54
N GLY A 83 -3.00 7.91 -10.88
CA GLY A 83 -3.56 9.25 -11.02
C GLY A 83 -4.68 9.30 -12.09
N LEU A 84 -4.43 8.79 -13.28
CA LEU A 84 -5.45 8.79 -14.34
C LEU A 84 -6.67 7.94 -13.98
N LEU A 85 -6.46 6.80 -13.36
CA LEU A 85 -7.53 5.89 -12.98
C LEU A 85 -8.44 6.49 -11.91
N TYR A 86 -7.86 7.05 -10.84
CA TYR A 86 -8.66 7.68 -9.78
C TYR A 86 -9.33 8.95 -10.27
N TYR A 87 -8.68 9.75 -11.11
CA TYR A 87 -9.29 10.91 -11.73
C TYR A 87 -10.53 10.51 -12.54
N ASN A 88 -10.39 9.56 -13.50
CA ASN A 88 -11.49 9.14 -14.35
C ASN A 88 -12.62 8.48 -13.56
N ALA A 89 -12.29 7.56 -12.65
CA ALA A 89 -13.28 6.86 -11.84
C ALA A 89 -14.04 7.82 -10.91
N THR A 90 -13.37 8.78 -10.29
CA THR A 90 -14.01 9.74 -9.38
C THR A 90 -14.90 10.72 -10.15
N LYS A 91 -14.49 11.17 -11.33
CA LYS A 91 -15.38 11.95 -12.21
C LYS A 91 -16.63 11.17 -12.60
N TRP A 92 -16.45 9.90 -13.00
CA TRP A 92 -17.59 9.05 -13.32
C TRP A 92 -18.53 8.89 -12.09
N ILE A 93 -17.98 8.73 -10.86
CA ILE A 93 -18.77 8.65 -9.63
C ILE A 93 -19.51 9.99 -9.38
N ALA A 94 -18.89 11.13 -9.63
CA ALA A 94 -19.54 12.44 -9.53
C ALA A 94 -20.74 12.52 -10.48
N ASP A 95 -20.60 12.07 -11.72
CA ASP A 95 -21.69 12.02 -12.71
C ASP A 95 -22.86 11.10 -12.29
N GLN A 96 -22.63 10.16 -11.37
CA GLN A 96 -23.69 9.34 -10.74
C GLN A 96 -24.42 10.08 -9.60
N GLY A 97 -24.31 11.38 -9.48
CA GLY A 97 -25.00 12.22 -8.53
C GLY A 97 -24.33 12.29 -7.15
N ASN A 98 -23.02 12.10 -7.11
CA ASN A 98 -22.22 12.39 -5.91
C ASN A 98 -21.68 13.82 -5.99
N ALA A 99 -21.76 14.56 -4.89
CA ALA A 99 -21.32 15.98 -4.85
C ALA A 99 -19.79 16.05 -4.68
N ILE A 100 -19.05 15.73 -5.75
CA ILE A 100 -17.58 15.66 -5.73
C ILE A 100 -16.98 16.64 -6.73
N LEU A 101 -16.05 17.47 -6.26
CA LEU A 101 -15.13 18.25 -7.11
C LEU A 101 -13.76 17.56 -7.11
N VAL A 102 -13.23 17.26 -8.30
CA VAL A 102 -11.93 16.59 -8.45
C VAL A 102 -10.87 17.60 -8.85
N ALA A 103 -9.75 17.57 -8.17
CA ALA A 103 -8.50 18.22 -8.56
C ALA A 103 -7.37 17.19 -8.60
N SER A 104 -6.40 17.38 -9.48
CA SER A 104 -5.29 16.42 -9.64
C SER A 104 -3.95 17.15 -9.68
N PRO A 105 -3.46 17.64 -8.54
CA PRO A 105 -2.14 18.27 -8.44
C PRO A 105 -1.00 17.26 -8.70
N GLY A 106 -1.29 15.96 -8.65
CA GLY A 106 -0.29 14.92 -8.81
C GLY A 106 0.66 14.89 -7.62
N ILE A 107 1.95 14.67 -7.89
CA ILE A 107 2.99 14.57 -6.86
C ILE A 107 3.64 15.92 -6.52
N ASP A 108 2.92 17.00 -6.68
CA ASP A 108 3.31 18.34 -6.25
C ASP A 108 2.70 18.67 -4.89
N LYS A 109 3.51 18.62 -3.84
CA LYS A 109 3.03 18.85 -2.46
C LYS A 109 2.64 20.29 -2.19
N GLU A 110 3.30 21.25 -2.84
CA GLU A 110 3.03 22.68 -2.68
C GLU A 110 1.69 23.02 -3.33
N GLU A 111 1.46 22.49 -4.53
CA GLU A 111 0.18 22.61 -5.23
C GLU A 111 -0.95 21.93 -4.44
N THR A 112 -0.70 20.70 -3.97
CA THR A 112 -1.66 19.96 -3.11
C THR A 112 -2.08 20.80 -1.89
N ILE A 113 -1.14 21.40 -1.19
CA ILE A 113 -1.43 22.25 -0.02
C ILE A 113 -2.15 23.54 -0.41
N ARG A 114 -1.77 24.14 -1.54
CA ARG A 114 -2.44 25.36 -2.06
C ARG A 114 -3.91 25.08 -2.37
N GLU A 115 -4.20 23.96 -3.05
CA GLU A 115 -5.58 23.57 -3.38
C GLU A 115 -6.39 23.21 -2.13
N ILE A 116 -5.84 22.43 -1.21
CA ILE A 116 -6.52 22.10 0.05
C ILE A 116 -6.87 23.37 0.84
N ARG A 117 -5.94 24.31 1.00
CA ARG A 117 -6.20 25.59 1.67
C ARG A 117 -7.28 26.41 0.99
N ARG A 118 -7.27 26.40 -0.34
CA ARG A 118 -8.21 27.20 -1.14
C ARG A 118 -9.63 26.67 -1.08
N PHE A 119 -9.79 25.34 -1.10
CA PHE A 119 -11.09 24.71 -1.32
C PHE A 119 -11.67 23.99 -0.09
N SER A 120 -10.88 23.61 0.92
CA SER A 120 -11.37 22.83 2.06
C SER A 120 -12.56 23.46 2.80
N SER A 121 -12.61 24.79 2.91
CA SER A 121 -13.72 25.50 3.58
C SER A 121 -15.02 25.53 2.77
N SER A 122 -14.99 25.17 1.49
CA SER A 122 -16.16 25.13 0.60
C SER A 122 -16.81 23.75 0.52
N PHE A 123 -16.24 22.76 1.19
CA PHE A 123 -16.69 21.36 1.17
C PHE A 123 -16.76 20.80 2.58
N ASP A 124 -17.68 19.86 2.81
CA ASP A 124 -17.86 19.21 4.11
C ASP A 124 -16.69 18.25 4.43
N GLN A 125 -16.00 17.76 3.41
CA GLN A 125 -14.82 16.91 3.56
C GLN A 125 -13.83 17.06 2.40
N VAL A 126 -12.57 16.70 2.70
CA VAL A 126 -11.50 16.55 1.71
C VAL A 126 -11.06 15.07 1.69
N ILE A 127 -11.05 14.45 0.52
CA ILE A 127 -10.41 13.14 0.33
C ILE A 127 -9.07 13.41 -0.34
N LEU A 128 -7.98 13.20 0.40
CA LEU A 128 -6.62 13.28 -0.13
C LEU A 128 -6.17 11.87 -0.53
N ALA A 129 -5.96 11.67 -1.83
CA ALA A 129 -5.59 10.38 -2.41
C ALA A 129 -4.14 10.37 -2.87
N GLY A 130 -3.38 9.30 -2.59
CA GLY A 130 -2.00 9.23 -3.04
C GLY A 130 -1.19 8.04 -2.48
N TYR A 131 0.10 8.06 -2.81
CA TYR A 131 1.06 7.08 -2.32
C TYR A 131 1.39 7.35 -0.84
N PRO A 132 1.35 6.33 0.05
CA PRO A 132 1.44 6.55 1.49
C PRO A 132 2.62 7.42 1.96
N PRO A 133 3.89 7.19 1.56
CA PRO A 133 5.01 8.05 1.94
C PRO A 133 4.83 9.50 1.47
N PHE A 134 4.35 9.71 0.25
CA PHE A 134 4.12 11.06 -0.29
C PHE A 134 3.02 11.79 0.49
N ILE A 135 1.93 11.11 0.84
CA ILE A 135 0.85 11.71 1.65
C ILE A 135 1.34 12.07 3.07
N LYS A 136 2.19 11.24 3.68
CA LYS A 136 2.85 11.61 4.95
C LYS A 136 3.66 12.89 4.79
N ASP A 137 4.43 13.01 3.70
CA ASP A 137 5.21 14.21 3.38
C ASP A 137 4.33 15.46 3.18
N VAL A 138 3.22 15.32 2.45
CA VAL A 138 2.22 16.40 2.26
C VAL A 138 1.66 16.87 3.60
N ILE A 139 1.28 15.94 4.49
CA ILE A 139 0.74 16.28 5.81
C ILE A 139 1.78 16.97 6.67
N SER A 140 3.03 16.50 6.69
CA SER A 140 4.12 17.11 7.44
C SER A 140 4.46 18.50 6.91
N PHE A 141 4.60 18.65 5.60
CA PHE A 141 4.84 19.94 4.93
C PHE A 141 3.69 20.93 5.19
N GLY A 142 2.44 20.45 5.10
CA GLY A 142 1.26 21.27 5.40
C GLY A 142 1.28 21.80 6.84
N LYS A 143 1.66 20.96 7.83
CA LYS A 143 1.80 21.35 9.23
C LYS A 143 2.88 22.43 9.40
N GLU A 144 4.07 22.24 8.79
CA GLU A 144 5.13 23.24 8.79
C GLU A 144 4.68 24.57 8.15
N ALA A 145 3.87 24.48 7.10
CA ALA A 145 3.26 25.62 6.43
C ALA A 145 2.07 26.23 7.21
N GLY A 146 1.71 25.73 8.40
CA GLY A 146 0.63 26.25 9.24
C GLY A 146 -0.78 25.78 8.87
N VAL A 147 -0.91 24.65 8.17
CA VAL A 147 -2.22 23.98 7.97
C VAL A 147 -2.65 23.34 9.28
N LYS A 148 -3.84 23.65 9.73
CA LYS A 148 -4.49 23.04 10.90
C LYS A 148 -5.34 21.87 10.43
N TRP A 149 -4.72 20.68 10.35
CA TRP A 149 -5.39 19.48 9.87
C TRP A 149 -6.56 19.05 10.76
N GLU A 150 -6.47 19.33 12.06
CA GLU A 150 -7.50 19.05 13.06
C GLU A 150 -8.82 19.80 12.83
N ASP A 151 -8.75 20.97 12.16
CA ASP A 151 -9.92 21.78 11.84
C ASP A 151 -10.63 21.33 10.56
N MET A 152 -10.09 20.33 9.86
CA MET A 152 -10.60 19.86 8.58
C MET A 152 -11.07 18.41 8.67
N ASN A 153 -12.16 18.08 7.96
CA ASN A 153 -12.58 16.70 7.78
C ASN A 153 -11.77 16.03 6.65
N ILE A 154 -10.51 15.71 6.97
CA ILE A 154 -9.61 15.05 6.03
C ILE A 154 -9.80 13.53 6.11
N ARG A 155 -9.99 12.91 4.94
CA ARG A 155 -9.98 11.47 4.74
C ARG A 155 -8.87 11.10 3.77
N LEU A 156 -8.29 9.92 3.91
CA LEU A 156 -7.19 9.47 3.07
C LEU A 156 -7.58 8.22 2.28
N LEU A 157 -7.26 8.23 0.99
CA LEU A 157 -7.34 7.08 0.10
C LEU A 157 -5.92 6.74 -0.38
N LEU A 158 -5.35 5.68 0.16
CA LEU A 158 -3.94 5.37 0.01
C LEU A 158 -3.72 4.14 -0.86
N GLY A 159 -2.84 4.23 -1.85
CA GLY A 159 -2.55 3.11 -2.75
C GLY A 159 -1.08 3.02 -3.16
N GLY A 160 -0.71 1.87 -3.69
CA GLY A 160 0.64 1.59 -4.17
C GLY A 160 1.45 0.69 -3.26
N GLU A 161 1.18 0.69 -1.95
CA GLU A 161 1.69 -0.27 -0.98
C GLU A 161 0.73 -0.43 0.20
N SER A 162 0.85 -1.53 0.93
CA SER A 162 0.10 -1.75 2.16
C SER A 162 0.61 -0.84 3.28
N ILE A 163 -0.28 -0.46 4.18
CA ILE A 163 0.07 0.30 5.40
C ILE A 163 -0.09 -0.59 6.63
N SER A 164 0.78 -0.41 7.62
CA SER A 164 0.63 -1.08 8.91
C SER A 164 -0.35 -0.34 9.82
N GLU A 165 -0.90 -1.01 10.84
CA GLU A 165 -1.78 -0.36 11.80
C GLU A 165 -1.05 0.67 12.70
N PRO A 166 0.21 0.45 13.14
CA PRO A 166 1.01 1.48 13.77
C PRO A 166 1.17 2.73 12.91
N TRP A 167 1.44 2.57 11.59
CA TRP A 167 1.55 3.68 10.66
C TRP A 167 0.22 4.45 10.52
N ARG A 168 -0.91 3.72 10.39
CA ARG A 168 -2.27 4.32 10.39
C ARG A 168 -2.50 5.16 11.63
N LYS A 169 -2.19 4.62 12.82
CA LYS A 169 -2.33 5.30 14.10
C LYS A 169 -1.48 6.58 14.17
N ASN A 170 -0.24 6.50 13.72
CA ASN A 170 0.66 7.66 13.68
C ASN A 170 0.11 8.75 12.75
N LEU A 171 -0.40 8.39 11.58
CA LEU A 171 -0.95 9.34 10.63
C LEU A 171 -2.25 9.98 11.12
N LEU A 172 -3.13 9.20 11.77
CA LEU A 172 -4.32 9.74 12.44
C LEU A 172 -3.94 10.73 13.54
N SER A 173 -2.88 10.47 14.30
CA SER A 173 -2.36 11.40 15.30
C SER A 173 -1.84 12.70 14.69
N LEU A 174 -1.18 12.65 13.53
CA LEU A 174 -0.71 13.84 12.81
C LEU A 174 -1.86 14.69 12.29
N LEU A 175 -2.94 14.05 11.84
CA LEU A 175 -4.15 14.73 11.35
C LEU A 175 -5.02 15.29 12.48
N GLY A 176 -4.90 14.77 13.71
CA GLY A 176 -5.82 15.10 14.82
C GLY A 176 -7.27 14.69 14.53
N GLY A 177 -8.20 15.07 15.41
CA GLY A 177 -9.63 14.83 15.24
C GLY A 177 -10.08 13.38 15.41
N PRO A 178 -11.24 12.97 14.81
CA PRO A 178 -11.85 11.68 15.07
C PRO A 178 -10.99 10.48 14.66
N GLN A 179 -11.04 9.40 15.43
CA GLN A 179 -10.31 8.14 15.21
C GLN A 179 -11.18 7.09 14.50
N SER A 180 -11.94 7.50 13.47
CA SER A 180 -12.78 6.58 12.69
C SER A 180 -11.94 5.67 11.80
N LEU A 181 -12.31 4.39 11.73
CA LEU A 181 -11.68 3.41 10.83
C LEU A 181 -11.84 3.78 9.35
N ALA A 182 -12.91 4.48 8.99
CA ALA A 182 -13.18 4.95 7.64
C ALA A 182 -12.34 6.17 7.21
N ARG A 183 -11.54 6.75 8.12
CA ARG A 183 -10.79 7.97 7.83
C ARG A 183 -9.55 7.72 6.95
N ILE A 184 -8.94 6.56 7.05
CA ILE A 184 -7.78 6.15 6.26
C ILE A 184 -8.06 4.78 5.65
N ILE A 185 -8.18 4.73 4.34
CA ILE A 185 -8.46 3.51 3.58
C ILE A 185 -7.28 3.22 2.66
N SER A 186 -6.73 2.02 2.78
CA SER A 186 -5.75 1.52 1.83
C SER A 186 -6.45 0.75 0.72
N VAL A 187 -5.93 0.91 -0.49
CA VAL A 187 -6.40 0.19 -1.68
C VAL A 187 -5.26 -0.63 -2.28
N TYR A 188 -5.61 -1.78 -2.81
CA TYR A 188 -4.71 -2.64 -3.55
C TYR A 188 -4.98 -2.53 -5.04
N GLY A 189 -3.91 -2.31 -5.79
CA GLY A 189 -3.95 -2.22 -7.23
C GLY A 189 -2.58 -2.47 -7.85
N MET A 190 -2.57 -2.75 -9.14
CA MET A 190 -1.34 -2.98 -9.91
C MET A 190 -1.45 -2.31 -11.29
N ALA A 191 -0.29 -2.09 -11.92
CA ALA A 191 -0.23 -1.45 -13.23
C ALA A 191 -0.99 -2.25 -14.31
N GLU A 192 -1.09 -3.54 -14.16
CA GLU A 192 -1.74 -4.48 -15.07
C GLU A 192 -3.26 -4.27 -15.13
N THR A 193 -3.91 -4.18 -13.96
CA THR A 193 -5.38 -4.17 -13.85
C THR A 193 -5.97 -2.87 -13.34
N GLY A 194 -5.13 -1.97 -12.81
CA GLY A 194 -5.62 -0.83 -12.03
C GLY A 194 -6.09 -1.25 -10.64
N PHE A 195 -7.28 -0.80 -10.24
CA PHE A 195 -7.88 -1.09 -8.94
C PHE A 195 -8.31 -2.57 -8.81
N ILE A 196 -8.03 -3.17 -7.66
CA ILE A 196 -8.31 -4.58 -7.39
C ILE A 196 -9.19 -4.76 -6.15
N ALA A 197 -8.77 -4.20 -5.01
CA ALA A 197 -9.40 -4.41 -3.71
C ALA A 197 -9.20 -3.18 -2.82
N HIS A 198 -9.99 -3.08 -1.74
CA HIS A 198 -9.87 -2.00 -0.78
C HIS A 198 -10.10 -2.49 0.65
N GLU A 199 -9.55 -1.74 1.60
CA GLU A 199 -9.94 -1.92 2.99
C GLU A 199 -11.39 -1.50 3.22
N THR A 200 -12.00 -2.11 4.22
CA THR A 200 -13.29 -1.74 4.80
C THR A 200 -13.12 -1.60 6.30
N PRO A 201 -14.02 -0.95 7.05
CA PRO A 201 -13.94 -0.95 8.51
C PRO A 201 -13.84 -2.36 9.09
N LEU A 202 -14.55 -3.32 8.47
CA LEU A 202 -14.47 -4.72 8.87
C LEU A 202 -13.08 -5.31 8.66
N SER A 203 -12.48 -5.11 7.49
CA SER A 203 -11.14 -5.66 7.22
C SER A 203 -10.05 -5.00 8.07
N ILE A 204 -10.16 -3.69 8.34
CA ILE A 204 -9.24 -2.96 9.22
C ILE A 204 -9.34 -3.49 10.65
N ALA A 205 -10.56 -3.64 11.17
CA ALA A 205 -10.76 -4.13 12.53
C ALA A 205 -10.28 -5.58 12.70
N LEU A 206 -10.56 -6.44 11.71
CA LEU A 206 -10.03 -7.81 11.71
C LEU A 206 -8.50 -7.80 11.71
N LYS A 207 -7.87 -6.98 10.86
CA LYS A 207 -6.41 -6.84 10.82
C LYS A 207 -5.82 -6.39 12.17
N GLN A 208 -6.45 -5.42 12.83
CA GLN A 208 -6.03 -4.98 14.17
C GLN A 208 -6.12 -6.10 15.21
N GLU A 209 -7.20 -6.87 15.20
CA GLU A 209 -7.36 -8.02 16.09
C GLU A 209 -6.37 -9.16 15.78
N LEU A 210 -6.13 -9.47 14.50
CA LEU A 210 -5.17 -10.49 14.10
C LEU A 210 -3.75 -10.16 14.57
N SER A 211 -3.39 -8.88 14.58
CA SER A 211 -2.10 -8.41 15.08
C SER A 211 -1.97 -8.53 16.60
N ALA A 212 -3.08 -8.64 17.34
CA ALA A 212 -3.13 -8.71 18.80
C ALA A 212 -3.45 -10.12 19.33
N SER A 213 -3.84 -11.07 18.46
CA SER A 213 -4.33 -12.39 18.84
C SER A 213 -3.31 -13.50 18.54
N SER A 214 -3.21 -14.47 19.44
CA SER A 214 -2.49 -15.72 19.22
C SER A 214 -3.35 -16.80 18.50
N ALA A 215 -4.57 -16.49 18.07
CA ALA A 215 -5.45 -17.45 17.42
C ALA A 215 -5.15 -17.52 15.92
N ASP A 216 -4.76 -18.68 15.42
CA ASP A 216 -4.48 -18.96 14.01
C ASP A 216 -5.76 -19.00 13.17
N ILE A 217 -6.29 -17.84 12.80
CA ILE A 217 -7.43 -17.72 11.90
C ILE A 217 -6.96 -17.83 10.44
N PHE A 218 -5.79 -17.30 10.15
CA PHE A 218 -5.18 -17.34 8.83
C PHE A 218 -3.79 -17.95 8.90
N PRO A 219 -3.37 -18.71 7.88
CA PRO A 219 -1.98 -19.15 7.79
C PRO A 219 -1.03 -17.96 7.87
N GLN A 220 0.04 -18.08 8.65
CA GLN A 220 1.08 -17.05 8.77
C GLN A 220 0.52 -15.63 9.02
N GLN A 221 -0.50 -15.52 9.89
CA GLN A 221 -1.22 -14.24 10.10
C GLN A 221 -0.29 -13.09 10.55
N GLU A 222 0.81 -13.41 11.22
CA GLU A 222 1.83 -12.44 11.61
C GLU A 222 2.53 -11.77 10.40
N LYS A 223 2.46 -12.38 9.23
CA LYS A 223 3.02 -11.86 7.98
C LYS A 223 2.03 -11.03 7.17
N ILE A 224 0.77 -10.90 7.58
CA ILE A 224 -0.25 -10.17 6.84
C ILE A 224 0.07 -8.68 6.82
N ALA A 225 0.59 -8.19 5.70
CA ALA A 225 0.88 -6.78 5.47
C ALA A 225 -0.36 -6.01 5.01
N GLY A 226 -1.20 -6.61 4.17
CA GLY A 226 -2.44 -6.02 3.64
C GLY A 226 -3.63 -6.93 3.86
N PHE A 227 -4.81 -6.37 4.22
CA PHE A 227 -6.04 -7.13 4.43
C PHE A 227 -7.22 -6.35 3.84
N TYR A 228 -7.76 -6.87 2.75
CA TYR A 228 -8.71 -6.16 1.89
C TYR A 228 -9.97 -6.99 1.65
N GLN A 229 -11.02 -6.33 1.12
CA GLN A 229 -12.14 -7.00 0.48
C GLN A 229 -12.16 -6.67 -1.01
N TYR A 230 -12.60 -7.62 -1.85
CA TYR A 230 -12.59 -7.48 -3.30
C TYR A 230 -13.91 -7.92 -3.93
N TYR A 231 -14.12 -7.51 -5.17
CA TYR A 231 -15.34 -7.79 -5.95
C TYR A 231 -15.14 -9.03 -6.84
N PRO A 232 -15.63 -10.22 -6.44
CA PRO A 232 -15.35 -11.46 -7.17
C PRO A 232 -15.91 -11.50 -8.59
N ALA A 233 -16.95 -10.70 -8.87
CA ALA A 233 -17.53 -10.58 -10.21
C ALA A 233 -16.59 -9.92 -11.24
N THR A 234 -15.59 -9.17 -10.79
CA THR A 234 -14.64 -8.42 -11.64
C THR A 234 -13.19 -8.83 -11.44
N ARG A 235 -12.89 -9.49 -10.32
CA ARG A 235 -11.54 -9.90 -9.93
C ARG A 235 -11.62 -11.31 -9.36
N TYR A 236 -11.15 -12.30 -10.12
CA TYR A 236 -11.14 -13.69 -9.70
C TYR A 236 -9.73 -14.10 -9.30
N PHE A 237 -9.57 -14.55 -8.07
CA PHE A 237 -8.30 -15.00 -7.50
C PHE A 237 -8.23 -16.50 -7.34
N GLU A 238 -7.05 -17.04 -7.56
CA GLU A 238 -6.66 -18.40 -7.22
C GLU A 238 -5.38 -18.34 -6.39
N VAL A 239 -5.29 -19.21 -5.39
CA VAL A 239 -4.08 -19.41 -4.60
C VAL A 239 -3.44 -20.70 -5.07
N VAL A 240 -2.18 -20.63 -5.45
CA VAL A 240 -1.41 -21.79 -5.89
C VAL A 240 -0.20 -22.00 -4.97
N GLU A 241 0.70 -22.90 -5.34
CA GLU A 241 1.87 -23.27 -4.54
C GLU A 241 2.60 -22.06 -3.94
N GLU A 242 3.10 -22.21 -2.72
CA GLU A 242 3.81 -21.20 -1.95
C GLU A 242 3.03 -19.88 -1.79
N ASP A 243 1.71 -19.96 -1.55
CA ASP A 243 0.83 -18.80 -1.36
C ASP A 243 0.87 -17.79 -2.53
N SER A 244 1.16 -18.25 -3.74
CA SER A 244 1.21 -17.42 -4.94
C SER A 244 -0.19 -17.05 -5.40
N LEU A 245 -0.42 -15.77 -5.68
CA LEU A 245 -1.71 -15.27 -6.16
C LEU A 245 -1.75 -15.21 -7.69
N LEU A 246 -2.74 -15.87 -8.27
CA LEU A 246 -3.12 -15.71 -9.68
C LEU A 246 -4.39 -14.86 -9.75
N LEU A 247 -4.43 -13.96 -10.72
CA LEU A 247 -5.56 -13.08 -10.95
C LEU A 247 -6.11 -13.26 -12.37
N THR A 248 -7.41 -13.48 -12.47
CA THR A 248 -8.16 -13.35 -13.72
C THR A 248 -8.99 -12.08 -13.68
N ALA A 249 -8.82 -11.21 -14.67
CA ALA A 249 -9.47 -9.90 -14.72
C ALA A 249 -9.66 -9.40 -16.15
N ASP A 250 -10.75 -8.70 -16.38
CA ASP A 250 -10.94 -7.84 -17.55
C ASP A 250 -10.09 -6.58 -17.35
N ALA A 251 -9.00 -6.49 -18.10
CA ALA A 251 -8.06 -5.40 -18.08
C ALA A 251 -7.76 -4.95 -19.51
N GLY A 252 -6.87 -3.98 -19.73
CA GLY A 252 -6.46 -3.54 -21.06
C GLY A 252 -5.93 -4.66 -21.93
N ILE A 253 -5.24 -5.59 -21.30
CA ILE A 253 -4.92 -6.92 -21.81
C ILE A 253 -5.77 -7.91 -21.01
N PRO A 254 -6.48 -8.86 -21.65
CA PRO A 254 -7.22 -9.89 -20.94
C PRO A 254 -6.24 -10.73 -20.10
N LEU A 255 -6.43 -10.69 -18.78
CA LEU A 255 -5.57 -11.44 -17.86
C LEU A 255 -6.30 -12.70 -17.40
N ILE A 256 -5.77 -13.85 -17.79
CA ILE A 256 -6.30 -15.17 -17.38
C ILE A 256 -5.21 -15.88 -16.57
N ARG A 257 -5.48 -16.12 -15.28
CA ARG A 257 -4.53 -16.74 -14.34
C ARG A 257 -3.16 -16.03 -14.36
N TYR A 258 -3.21 -14.70 -14.31
CA TYR A 258 -2.00 -13.87 -14.32
C TYR A 258 -1.28 -13.96 -12.98
N TYR A 259 -0.01 -14.32 -13.00
CA TYR A 259 0.83 -14.37 -11.80
C TYR A 259 1.23 -12.98 -11.36
N THR A 260 0.65 -12.55 -10.23
CA THR A 260 0.80 -11.20 -9.71
C THR A 260 2.16 -10.91 -9.08
N ARG A 261 2.91 -11.98 -8.73
CA ARG A 261 4.13 -11.96 -7.89
C ARG A 261 3.88 -11.57 -6.43
N ASP A 262 2.62 -11.36 -6.07
CA ASP A 262 2.24 -11.20 -4.68
C ASP A 262 2.02 -12.57 -4.03
N SER A 263 2.37 -12.65 -2.74
CA SER A 263 2.12 -13.78 -1.87
C SER A 263 1.02 -13.43 -0.89
N GLY A 264 0.11 -14.38 -0.65
CA GLY A 264 -1.03 -14.18 0.23
C GLY A 264 -2.10 -15.23 0.02
N GLY A 265 -3.34 -14.88 0.29
CA GLY A 265 -4.46 -15.80 0.12
C GLY A 265 -5.81 -15.10 0.08
N ILE A 266 -6.84 -15.92 -0.07
CA ILE A 266 -8.24 -15.48 -0.07
C ILE A 266 -9.02 -16.20 1.03
N ALA A 267 -10.03 -15.55 1.56
CA ALA A 267 -10.93 -16.16 2.53
C ALA A 267 -12.39 -15.77 2.25
N ASP A 268 -13.28 -16.75 2.39
CA ASP A 268 -14.72 -16.52 2.27
C ASP A 268 -15.25 -15.70 3.45
N TYR A 269 -16.14 -14.74 3.18
CA TYR A 269 -16.74 -13.90 4.21
C TYR A 269 -17.43 -14.72 5.30
N ALA A 270 -18.27 -15.69 4.92
CA ALA A 270 -19.01 -16.47 5.88
C ALA A 270 -18.09 -17.39 6.71
N ALA A 271 -17.00 -17.88 6.12
CA ALA A 271 -16.01 -18.68 6.84
C ALA A 271 -15.30 -17.86 7.94
N VAL A 272 -14.86 -16.64 7.60
CA VAL A 272 -14.22 -15.72 8.56
C VAL A 272 -15.19 -15.33 9.67
N MET A 273 -16.43 -14.97 9.33
CA MET A 273 -17.43 -14.53 10.31
C MET A 273 -17.90 -15.66 11.24
N ARG A 274 -17.84 -16.92 10.80
CA ARG A 274 -18.12 -18.09 11.69
C ARG A 274 -17.03 -18.29 12.74
N GLN A 275 -15.79 -18.03 12.42
CA GLN A 275 -14.66 -18.16 13.36
C GLN A 275 -14.62 -16.99 14.36
N LYS A 276 -15.15 -15.85 13.98
CA LYS A 276 -15.21 -14.62 14.78
C LYS A 276 -16.54 -14.49 15.51
N LYS A 277 -16.69 -15.18 16.64
CA LYS A 277 -17.89 -15.05 17.51
C LYS A 277 -18.01 -13.68 18.21
N THR A 278 -16.98 -12.85 18.18
CA THR A 278 -16.91 -11.56 18.85
C THR A 278 -16.08 -10.56 18.06
N LEU A 279 -16.70 -9.88 17.13
CA LEU A 279 -16.27 -8.55 16.73
C LEU A 279 -16.78 -7.55 17.80
N ALA A 280 -16.52 -7.88 19.06
CA ALA A 280 -16.97 -7.12 20.22
C ALA A 280 -16.24 -5.76 20.21
N GLY A 281 -16.99 -4.70 19.99
CA GLY A 281 -16.49 -3.33 20.06
C GLY A 281 -16.47 -2.56 18.76
N LEU A 282 -16.82 -3.17 17.62
CA LEU A 282 -16.99 -2.42 16.37
C LEU A 282 -18.38 -1.78 16.33
N PRO A 283 -18.48 -0.46 16.16
CA PRO A 283 -19.75 0.17 15.87
C PRO A 283 -20.34 -0.47 14.61
N ALA A 284 -21.54 -1.05 14.72
CA ALA A 284 -22.21 -1.71 13.58
C ALA A 284 -22.33 -0.76 12.36
N ALA A 285 -22.44 0.56 12.62
CA ALA A 285 -22.46 1.58 11.59
C ALA A 285 -21.11 1.74 10.83
N GLU A 286 -19.98 1.44 11.46
CA GLU A 286 -18.66 1.52 10.82
C GLU A 286 -18.26 0.23 10.08
N VAL A 287 -18.79 -0.92 10.53
CA VAL A 287 -18.52 -2.21 9.90
C VAL A 287 -19.20 -2.30 8.53
N GLY A 288 -20.37 -1.68 8.40
CA GLY A 288 -21.17 -1.74 7.16
C GLY A 288 -21.58 -3.17 6.78
N ASN A 289 -22.43 -3.32 5.78
CA ASN A 289 -22.83 -4.62 5.23
C ASN A 289 -21.90 -5.06 4.09
N TRP A 290 -20.59 -5.19 4.37
CA TRP A 290 -19.61 -5.60 3.39
C TRP A 290 -19.46 -7.13 3.37
N GLN A 291 -20.40 -7.81 2.72
CA GLN A 291 -20.42 -9.29 2.61
C GLN A 291 -19.59 -9.75 1.40
N MET A 292 -18.36 -9.27 1.28
CA MET A 292 -17.43 -9.62 0.22
C MET A 292 -16.30 -10.52 0.75
N PRO A 293 -15.73 -11.38 -0.10
CA PRO A 293 -14.57 -12.18 0.27
C PRO A 293 -13.36 -11.29 0.62
N PHE A 294 -12.48 -11.86 1.42
CA PHE A 294 -11.22 -11.22 1.83
C PHE A 294 -10.07 -11.66 0.95
N LEU A 295 -9.17 -10.72 0.73
CA LEU A 295 -7.86 -10.91 0.13
C LEU A 295 -6.82 -10.44 1.15
N TYR A 296 -5.89 -11.30 1.53
CA TYR A 296 -4.78 -10.92 2.39
C TYR A 296 -3.45 -11.10 1.66
N LEU A 297 -2.52 -10.18 1.91
CA LEU A 297 -1.22 -10.13 1.29
C LEU A 297 -0.13 -10.24 2.34
N TYR A 298 0.83 -11.11 2.12
CA TYR A 298 2.07 -11.13 2.90
C TYR A 298 3.10 -10.13 2.34
N GLY A 299 3.04 -9.87 1.04
CA GLY A 299 3.91 -8.97 0.31
C GLY A 299 4.33 -9.53 -1.04
N ARG A 300 5.22 -8.81 -1.70
CA ARG A 300 5.76 -9.26 -2.99
C ARG A 300 6.93 -10.20 -2.78
N LYS A 301 6.94 -11.30 -3.52
CA LYS A 301 8.05 -12.28 -3.47
C LYS A 301 9.40 -11.69 -3.92
N ASP A 302 9.38 -10.71 -4.81
CA ASP A 302 10.56 -9.98 -5.29
C ASP A 302 11.00 -8.80 -4.39
N LEU A 303 10.24 -8.51 -3.33
CA LEU A 303 10.56 -7.52 -2.29
C LEU A 303 10.91 -8.20 -0.96
N SER A 304 11.77 -9.18 -1.02
CA SER A 304 12.31 -9.86 0.15
C SER A 304 13.80 -10.14 -0.05
N VAL A 305 14.53 -10.27 1.04
CA VAL A 305 15.91 -10.78 1.03
C VAL A 305 15.93 -12.14 1.69
N SER A 306 16.82 -13.03 1.20
CA SER A 306 17.04 -14.33 1.83
C SER A 306 18.27 -14.24 2.74
N PHE A 307 18.04 -14.38 4.05
CA PHE A 307 19.07 -14.34 5.06
C PHE A 307 19.12 -15.69 5.79
N TYR A 308 20.16 -16.48 5.58
CA TYR A 308 20.28 -17.85 6.08
C TYR A 308 19.00 -18.67 5.83
N ALA A 309 18.52 -18.66 4.58
CA ALA A 309 17.27 -19.30 4.13
C ALA A 309 15.97 -18.69 4.69
N LEU A 310 16.01 -17.78 5.66
CA LEU A 310 14.86 -17.01 6.10
C LEU A 310 14.50 -15.95 5.06
N LYS A 311 13.26 -15.88 4.63
CA LYS A 311 12.74 -14.76 3.81
C LYS A 311 12.32 -13.59 4.70
N MET A 312 13.08 -12.50 4.63
CA MET A 312 12.77 -11.24 5.28
C MET A 312 12.03 -10.32 4.30
N TYR A 313 10.76 -10.03 4.56
CA TYR A 313 9.95 -9.14 3.73
C TYR A 313 10.08 -7.68 4.18
N VAL A 314 10.03 -6.78 3.22
CA VAL A 314 10.01 -5.32 3.47
C VAL A 314 8.93 -4.94 4.48
N GLY A 315 7.75 -5.56 4.39
CA GLY A 315 6.62 -5.28 5.30
C GLY A 315 6.94 -5.52 6.78
N ASN A 316 7.71 -6.56 7.09
CA ASN A 316 8.12 -6.87 8.47
C ASN A 316 9.03 -5.76 9.04
N VAL A 317 10.03 -5.36 8.26
CA VAL A 317 10.98 -4.30 8.64
C VAL A 317 10.25 -2.96 8.78
N LYS A 318 9.39 -2.64 7.81
CA LYS A 318 8.59 -1.42 7.83
C LYS A 318 7.71 -1.34 9.08
N SER A 319 6.97 -2.41 9.37
CA SER A 319 6.12 -2.48 10.58
C SER A 319 6.93 -2.36 11.86
N ALA A 320 8.13 -2.92 11.92
CA ALA A 320 9.03 -2.78 13.06
C ALA A 320 9.47 -1.31 13.25
N LEU A 321 9.96 -0.66 12.20
CA LEU A 321 10.40 0.74 12.26
C LEU A 321 9.25 1.70 12.61
N GLU A 322 8.04 1.45 12.13
CA GLU A 322 6.85 2.26 12.38
C GLU A 322 6.37 2.17 13.85
N GLN A 323 6.72 1.12 14.57
CA GLN A 323 6.48 0.97 16.00
C GLN A 323 7.58 1.58 16.86
N SER A 324 8.66 2.07 16.24
CA SER A 324 9.80 2.63 16.96
C SER A 324 9.42 3.90 17.73
N PRO A 325 9.92 4.09 18.95
CA PRO A 325 9.83 5.36 19.66
C PRO A 325 10.54 6.50 18.92
N PHE A 326 11.39 6.14 17.93
CA PHE A 326 12.12 7.08 17.08
C PHE A 326 11.41 7.37 15.75
N TYR A 327 10.17 6.91 15.57
CA TYR A 327 9.45 7.04 14.30
C TYR A 327 9.41 8.48 13.77
N SER A 328 9.24 9.48 14.65
CA SER A 328 9.26 10.90 14.28
C SER A 328 10.62 11.38 13.75
N GLN A 329 11.70 10.65 14.07
CA GLN A 329 13.06 10.95 13.64
C GLN A 329 13.46 10.20 12.36
N LEU A 330 12.60 9.29 11.88
CA LEU A 330 12.80 8.50 10.66
C LEU A 330 11.90 9.02 9.55
N SER A 331 12.42 9.15 8.31
CA SER A 331 11.63 9.54 7.14
C SER A 331 10.58 8.46 6.76
N GLY A 332 10.85 7.21 7.16
CA GLY A 332 10.11 6.02 6.75
C GLY A 332 10.70 5.34 5.52
N LEU A 333 11.75 5.89 4.92
CA LEU A 333 12.48 5.28 3.83
C LEU A 333 13.66 4.48 4.36
N PHE A 334 13.84 3.29 3.79
CA PHE A 334 15.01 2.44 4.05
C PHE A 334 15.30 1.56 2.84
N THR A 335 16.48 0.99 2.82
CA THR A 335 16.81 -0.13 1.92
C THR A 335 17.36 -1.28 2.74
N MET A 336 17.14 -2.51 2.28
CA MET A 336 17.69 -3.71 2.89
C MET A 336 18.41 -4.56 1.87
N ARG A 337 19.46 -5.23 2.30
CA ARG A 337 20.19 -6.22 1.52
C ARG A 337 20.80 -7.28 2.40
N VAL A 338 21.17 -8.40 1.81
CA VAL A 338 22.04 -9.39 2.42
C VAL A 338 23.37 -9.34 1.71
N GLU A 339 24.43 -9.12 2.47
CA GLU A 339 25.81 -9.10 1.99
C GLU A 339 26.53 -10.36 2.42
N GLN A 340 27.33 -10.93 1.54
CA GLN A 340 28.21 -12.05 1.88
C GLN A 340 29.55 -11.49 2.37
N THR A 341 29.94 -11.87 3.59
CA THR A 341 31.24 -11.47 4.13
C THR A 341 32.40 -12.28 3.54
N ALA A 342 33.61 -11.83 3.74
CA ALA A 342 34.81 -12.54 3.27
C ALA A 342 34.93 -13.99 3.78
N ASN A 343 34.26 -14.31 4.89
CA ASN A 343 34.24 -15.65 5.48
C ASN A 343 33.03 -16.48 5.02
N PHE A 344 32.35 -16.05 3.97
CA PHE A 344 31.11 -16.66 3.44
C PHE A 344 29.92 -16.63 4.40
N ASP A 345 30.00 -15.90 5.52
CA ASP A 345 28.85 -15.60 6.36
C ASP A 345 27.95 -14.57 5.68
N GLN A 346 26.67 -14.56 6.05
CA GLN A 346 25.73 -13.55 5.58
C GLN A 346 25.57 -12.46 6.62
N ARG A 347 25.41 -11.20 6.16
CA ARG A 347 25.13 -10.03 6.99
C ARG A 347 23.86 -9.34 6.48
N LEU A 348 22.91 -9.15 7.37
CA LEU A 348 21.67 -8.43 7.06
C LEU A 348 21.90 -6.93 7.28
N GLU A 349 21.80 -6.14 6.23
CA GLU A 349 22.09 -4.71 6.24
C GLU A 349 20.85 -3.87 5.96
N PHE A 350 20.71 -2.79 6.73
CA PHE A 350 19.70 -1.77 6.55
C PHE A 350 20.34 -0.39 6.43
N THR A 351 19.98 0.35 5.38
CA THR A 351 20.23 1.79 5.30
C THR A 351 18.92 2.50 5.56
N ILE A 352 18.84 3.29 6.62
CA ILE A 352 17.59 3.93 7.09
C ILE A 352 17.77 5.44 7.03
N GLU A 353 16.83 6.14 6.38
CA GLU A 353 16.89 7.57 6.23
C GLU A 353 16.23 8.29 7.41
N LEU A 354 16.90 9.30 7.91
CA LEU A 354 16.41 10.18 8.96
C LEU A 354 15.39 11.20 8.44
N SER A 355 14.53 11.70 9.31
CA SER A 355 13.64 12.83 9.02
C SER A 355 14.45 14.13 8.81
N ARG A 356 13.87 15.08 8.11
CA ARG A 356 14.49 16.38 7.84
C ARG A 356 14.94 17.07 9.13
N GLY A 357 16.17 17.58 9.15
CA GLY A 357 16.76 18.25 10.30
C GLY A 357 17.31 17.32 11.38
N GLN A 358 17.32 16.00 11.13
CA GLN A 358 18.00 15.02 11.98
C GLN A 358 19.36 14.64 11.37
N GLU A 359 20.36 14.47 12.24
CA GLU A 359 21.71 14.06 11.84
C GLU A 359 22.05 12.67 12.35
N PRO A 360 22.77 11.85 11.57
CA PRO A 360 23.21 10.52 12.02
C PRO A 360 24.17 10.63 13.20
N SER A 361 23.99 9.74 14.19
CA SER A 361 24.93 9.57 15.30
C SER A 361 25.12 8.08 15.60
N GLU A 362 26.30 7.71 16.10
CA GLU A 362 26.60 6.33 16.50
C GLU A 362 25.62 5.83 17.57
N HIS A 363 25.30 6.67 18.53
CA HIS A 363 24.33 6.35 19.58
C HIS A 363 22.95 6.02 19.01
N MET A 364 22.43 6.85 18.13
CA MET A 364 21.14 6.62 17.49
C MET A 364 21.16 5.39 16.60
N THR A 365 22.25 5.17 15.86
CA THR A 365 22.43 3.99 15.02
C THR A 365 22.35 2.71 15.84
N HIS A 366 23.03 2.67 16.99
CA HIS A 366 23.00 1.54 17.91
C HIS A 366 21.59 1.26 18.46
N ILE A 367 20.90 2.29 18.96
CA ILE A 367 19.55 2.16 19.50
C ILE A 367 18.55 1.66 18.43
N VAL A 368 18.64 2.19 17.20
CA VAL A 368 17.76 1.76 16.09
C VAL A 368 18.05 0.30 15.72
N ALA A 369 19.31 -0.10 15.68
CA ALA A 369 19.71 -1.48 15.37
C ALA A 369 19.20 -2.47 16.45
N GLU A 370 19.39 -2.17 17.73
CA GLU A 370 18.87 -2.98 18.83
C GLU A 370 17.35 -3.07 18.81
N PHE A 371 16.67 -1.94 18.64
CA PHE A 371 15.21 -1.92 18.55
C PHE A 371 14.71 -2.79 17.40
N LEU A 372 15.29 -2.63 16.21
CA LEU A 372 14.93 -3.42 15.03
C LEU A 372 15.15 -4.91 15.26
N HIS A 373 16.29 -5.27 15.84
CA HIS A 373 16.62 -6.67 16.20
C HIS A 373 15.57 -7.29 17.13
N HIS A 374 15.28 -6.61 18.24
CA HIS A 374 14.27 -7.09 19.19
C HIS A 374 12.88 -7.18 18.56
N LYS A 375 12.49 -6.16 17.78
CA LYS A 375 11.17 -6.14 17.17
C LYS A 375 10.99 -7.22 16.12
N LEU A 376 12.03 -7.53 15.35
CA LEU A 376 12.02 -8.65 14.42
C LEU A 376 11.92 -9.99 15.15
N GLN A 377 12.56 -10.15 16.32
CA GLN A 377 12.38 -11.34 17.17
C GLN A 377 10.95 -11.47 17.70
N GLU A 378 10.33 -10.39 18.16
CA GLU A 378 8.95 -10.40 18.67
C GLU A 378 7.93 -10.75 17.57
N THR A 379 8.19 -10.33 16.33
CA THR A 379 7.22 -10.43 15.24
C THR A 379 7.47 -11.57 14.25
N SER A 380 8.60 -12.28 14.37
CA SER A 380 8.97 -13.39 13.48
C SER A 380 9.55 -14.56 14.26
N SER A 381 8.75 -15.61 14.42
CA SER A 381 9.21 -16.86 15.07
C SER A 381 10.38 -17.51 14.32
N GLU A 382 10.44 -17.36 12.99
CA GLU A 382 11.55 -17.86 12.18
C GLU A 382 12.84 -17.08 12.45
N TYR A 383 12.76 -15.76 12.60
CA TYR A 383 13.91 -14.93 12.93
C TYR A 383 14.40 -15.21 14.35
N THR A 384 13.49 -15.44 15.31
CA THR A 384 13.84 -15.84 16.69
C THR A 384 14.60 -17.18 16.71
N LYS A 385 14.15 -18.17 15.93
CA LYS A 385 14.85 -19.44 15.78
C LYS A 385 16.24 -19.25 15.16
N LEU A 386 16.35 -18.38 14.15
CA LEU A 386 17.62 -18.05 13.52
C LEU A 386 18.58 -17.41 14.53
N CYS A 387 18.12 -16.43 15.34
CA CYS A 387 18.90 -15.80 16.38
C CYS A 387 19.43 -16.84 17.41
N THR A 388 18.62 -17.80 17.77
CA THR A 388 19.04 -18.90 18.65
C THR A 388 20.12 -19.78 18.01
N ALA A 389 20.02 -20.00 16.69
CA ALA A 389 20.93 -20.89 15.97
C ALA A 389 22.30 -20.26 15.67
N ILE A 390 22.35 -18.97 15.32
CA ILE A 390 23.59 -18.31 14.85
C ILE A 390 24.08 -17.16 15.76
N GLY A 391 23.34 -16.86 16.85
CA GLY A 391 23.73 -15.87 17.85
C GLY A 391 23.85 -14.45 17.27
N GLU A 392 24.90 -13.74 17.66
CA GLU A 392 25.15 -12.34 17.24
C GLU A 392 25.22 -12.12 15.74
N ARG A 393 25.51 -13.15 14.95
CA ARG A 393 25.51 -13.08 13.48
C ARG A 393 24.12 -12.78 12.88
N ALA A 394 23.04 -13.00 13.65
CA ALA A 394 21.70 -12.62 13.25
C ALA A 394 21.42 -11.13 13.42
N THR A 395 22.22 -10.41 14.22
CA THR A 395 22.00 -8.99 14.51
C THR A 395 22.10 -8.13 13.24
N PRO A 396 21.09 -7.30 12.96
CA PRO A 396 21.12 -6.45 11.78
C PRO A 396 22.21 -5.39 11.86
N HIS A 397 22.87 -5.13 10.75
CA HIS A 397 23.75 -3.99 10.61
C HIS A 397 22.96 -2.79 10.07
N VAL A 398 22.89 -1.71 10.84
CA VAL A 398 22.15 -0.50 10.49
C VAL A 398 23.10 0.63 10.15
N THR A 399 22.80 1.36 9.08
CA THR A 399 23.45 2.63 8.71
C THR A 399 22.35 3.70 8.63
N LEU A 400 22.47 4.75 9.46
CA LEU A 400 21.60 5.92 9.35
C LEU A 400 22.18 6.91 8.35
N VAL A 401 21.31 7.47 7.50
CA VAL A 401 21.70 8.46 6.50
C VAL A 401 20.84 9.73 6.61
N PRO A 402 21.38 10.91 6.26
CA PRO A 402 20.62 12.16 6.27
C PRO A 402 19.41 12.12 5.33
N TYR A 403 18.43 12.99 5.60
CA TYR A 403 17.26 13.19 4.75
C TYR A 403 17.64 13.52 3.31
N GLY A 404 16.98 12.88 2.34
CA GLY A 404 17.25 13.07 0.90
C GLY A 404 18.39 12.21 0.35
N THR A 405 19.03 11.37 1.16
CA THR A 405 20.08 10.44 0.71
C THR A 405 19.49 9.27 -0.07
N ILE A 406 18.34 8.74 0.40
CA ILE A 406 17.63 7.69 -0.32
C ILE A 406 16.81 8.34 -1.43
N THR A 407 17.32 8.24 -2.66
CA THR A 407 16.70 8.88 -3.82
C THR A 407 15.38 8.18 -4.17
N THR A 408 14.29 8.89 -4.02
CA THR A 408 12.99 8.51 -4.57
C THR A 408 12.79 9.24 -5.90
N VAL A 409 12.56 8.49 -6.97
CA VAL A 409 12.20 9.10 -8.25
C VAL A 409 10.70 9.36 -8.24
N PRO A 410 10.25 10.60 -8.42
CA PRO A 410 8.83 10.91 -8.49
C PRO A 410 8.11 9.98 -9.45
N GLY A 411 6.98 9.39 -9.02
CA GLY A 411 6.21 8.42 -9.81
C GLY A 411 6.78 6.99 -9.85
N LYS A 412 7.97 6.71 -9.34
CA LYS A 412 8.48 5.33 -9.20
C LYS A 412 8.32 4.83 -7.77
N LYS A 413 7.94 3.56 -7.63
CA LYS A 413 7.95 2.90 -6.32
C LYS A 413 9.38 2.87 -5.79
N HIS A 414 9.52 3.09 -4.49
CA HIS A 414 10.81 3.00 -3.82
C HIS A 414 11.43 1.59 -3.97
N LYS A 415 12.74 1.53 -4.18
CA LYS A 415 13.50 0.27 -4.20
C LYS A 415 13.90 -0.10 -2.78
N TRP A 416 13.06 -0.88 -2.13
CA TRP A 416 13.29 -1.34 -0.75
C TRP A 416 14.44 -2.35 -0.63
N VAL A 417 14.69 -3.14 -1.67
CA VAL A 417 15.77 -4.13 -1.72
C VAL A 417 16.88 -3.60 -2.61
N ALA A 418 18.06 -3.41 -2.04
CA ALA A 418 19.26 -3.04 -2.77
C ALA A 418 19.89 -4.26 -3.44
N ALA A 419 20.58 -4.06 -4.55
CA ALA A 419 21.34 -5.14 -5.18
C ALA A 419 22.43 -5.63 -4.21
N SER A 420 22.60 -6.97 -4.11
CA SER A 420 23.76 -7.55 -3.46
C SER A 420 25.00 -7.21 -4.31
N THR A 421 26.02 -6.69 -3.70
CA THR A 421 27.33 -6.40 -4.33
C THR A 421 28.13 -7.68 -4.50
#